data_1598969022177ba752fbdc4b67f6d71c
#
_entry.id   1598969022177ba752fbdc4b67f6d71c
#
_cell.length_a   1.000
_cell.length_b   1.000
_cell.length_c   1.000
_cell.angle_alpha   90.00
_cell.angle_beta   90.00
_cell.angle_gamma   90.00
#
_symmetry.space_group_name_H-M   'P 1'
#
loop_
_entity.id
_entity.type
_entity.pdbx_description
1 polymer ?
#
loop_
_entity_poly.entity_id
_entity_poly.type
_entity_poly.pdbx_seq_one_letter_code
_entity_poly.pdbx_strand_id
1 'polypeptide(L)'
;MGRRAQRIWEGAGPASGLSRRNRQGCRYEVYIPDYLHGQEFTFDSSTAADVSDAERAIRDLEVKTSTLEDTEALARLLLRTESVASSKIEGLVVGARRLLRADAARASGEDGGDVTAAEVLGNIEAMTYALQTVQAGSPITVPVLLETHRRLLGGTALGDDHGGRIRDRQNWIGGSSYNPCAAVFVPPPPDIVEDLLVDLCAFCNEDSLPPVAQAAIAHAQFENIHPFADGNGRVGRALIHMVFRSRGLTQHVSPPVSLVLATHVQDYLAGLRGTAYDGPPGSKKA
;
A
#
# COMPACT_ATOMS: atom_id res chain seq x y z
N MET A 1 16.35 -6.31 -0.04
CA MET A 1 16.69 -7.72 0.20
C MET A 1 16.19 -8.10 1.58
N GLY A 2 16.29 -9.35 1.97
CA GLY A 2 15.83 -9.78 3.28
C GLY A 2 16.27 -11.20 3.57
N ARG A 3 15.75 -11.76 4.64
CA ARG A 3 16.03 -13.14 5.07
C ARG A 3 14.75 -13.88 5.40
N ARG A 4 14.76 -15.20 5.27
CA ARG A 4 13.69 -16.06 5.74
C ARG A 4 14.04 -16.64 7.09
N ALA A 5 13.08 -16.70 8.00
CA ALA A 5 13.23 -17.29 9.31
C ALA A 5 12.11 -18.32 9.56
N GLN A 6 12.48 -19.51 10.03
CA GLN A 6 11.49 -20.54 10.35
C GLN A 6 10.77 -20.21 11.66
N ARG A 7 9.46 -20.46 11.68
CA ARG A 7 8.57 -20.34 12.83
C ARG A 7 7.70 -21.60 12.95
N ILE A 8 7.13 -21.79 14.13
CA ILE A 8 6.19 -22.87 14.39
C ILE A 8 4.84 -22.25 14.67
N TRP A 9 3.82 -22.73 13.97
CA TRP A 9 2.43 -22.45 14.27
C TRP A 9 1.91 -23.57 15.16
N GLU A 10 1.54 -23.22 16.38
CA GLU A 10 0.88 -24.15 17.28
C GLU A 10 -0.57 -24.34 16.84
N GLY A 11 -0.94 -25.56 16.51
CA GLY A 11 -2.30 -25.86 16.05
C GLY A 11 -3.35 -25.57 17.12
N ALA A 12 -4.57 -25.32 16.70
CA ALA A 12 -5.72 -25.16 17.60
C ALA A 12 -6.17 -26.51 18.16
N GLY A 13 -6.57 -26.55 19.42
CA GLY A 13 -7.08 -27.75 20.08
C GLY A 13 -8.40 -28.29 19.47
N PRO A 14 -8.79 -29.53 19.80
CA PRO A 14 -10.03 -30.16 19.30
C PRO A 14 -11.31 -29.34 19.57
N ALA A 15 -11.34 -28.58 20.66
CA ALA A 15 -12.47 -27.77 21.08
C ALA A 15 -12.70 -26.49 20.23
N SER A 16 -11.82 -26.18 19.28
CA SER A 16 -11.89 -24.98 18.46
C SER A 16 -13.02 -24.95 17.41
N GLY A 17 -13.74 -26.06 17.21
CA GLY A 17 -14.76 -26.19 16.15
C GLY A 17 -14.23 -26.20 14.71
N LEU A 18 -12.92 -26.05 14.53
CA LEU A 18 -12.29 -26.00 13.22
C LEU A 18 -12.09 -27.40 12.61
N SER A 19 -12.05 -27.48 11.27
CA SER A 19 -11.70 -28.71 10.55
C SER A 19 -10.30 -29.19 10.92
N ARG A 20 -10.00 -30.49 10.76
CA ARG A 20 -8.69 -31.08 11.05
C ARG A 20 -7.55 -30.33 10.36
N ARG A 21 -7.73 -29.95 9.10
CA ARG A 21 -6.76 -29.17 8.31
C ARG A 21 -6.49 -27.78 8.92
N ASN A 22 -7.54 -27.10 9.36
CA ASN A 22 -7.43 -25.74 9.90
C ASN A 22 -6.87 -25.71 11.33
N ARG A 23 -6.95 -26.83 12.06
CA ARG A 23 -6.35 -27.00 13.40
C ARG A 23 -4.89 -27.43 13.38
N GLN A 24 -4.36 -27.84 12.25
CA GLN A 24 -3.03 -28.41 12.15
C GLN A 24 -1.96 -27.37 12.46
N GLY A 25 -1.01 -27.75 13.31
CA GLY A 25 0.25 -27.04 13.50
C GLY A 25 1.22 -27.32 12.35
N CYS A 26 2.11 -26.38 12.09
CA CYS A 26 3.11 -26.55 11.03
C CYS A 26 4.36 -25.70 11.28
N ARG A 27 5.40 -26.02 10.54
CA ARG A 27 6.52 -25.09 10.33
C ARG A 27 6.19 -24.21 9.14
N TYR A 28 6.48 -22.92 9.25
CA TYR A 28 6.30 -21.94 8.18
C TYR A 28 7.48 -20.96 8.18
N GLU A 29 7.65 -20.24 7.11
CA GLU A 29 8.73 -19.26 6.97
C GLU A 29 8.13 -17.85 6.95
N VAL A 30 8.72 -16.95 7.73
CA VAL A 30 8.46 -15.50 7.67
C VAL A 30 9.55 -14.85 6.85
N TYR A 31 9.19 -13.85 6.05
CA TYR A 31 10.13 -12.98 5.37
C TYR A 31 10.41 -11.76 6.24
N ILE A 32 11.67 -11.46 6.46
CA ILE A 32 12.11 -10.27 7.20
C ILE A 32 12.92 -9.42 6.23
N PRO A 33 12.37 -8.31 5.74
CA PRO A 33 13.09 -7.42 4.83
C PRO A 33 14.25 -6.74 5.56
N ASP A 34 15.31 -6.41 4.81
CA ASP A 34 16.37 -5.56 5.30
C ASP A 34 15.90 -4.11 5.43
N TYR A 35 16.56 -3.32 6.25
CA TYR A 35 16.37 -1.88 6.31
C TYR A 35 16.79 -1.25 4.98
N LEU A 36 16.07 -0.20 4.56
CA LEU A 36 16.33 0.52 3.31
C LEU A 36 17.15 1.80 3.52
N HIS A 37 17.00 2.44 4.68
CA HIS A 37 17.66 3.70 4.97
C HIS A 37 19.18 3.59 4.83
N GLY A 38 19.77 4.50 4.06
CA GLY A 38 21.21 4.54 3.80
C GLY A 38 21.71 3.46 2.84
N GLN A 39 20.82 2.69 2.16
CA GLN A 39 21.23 1.72 1.14
C GLN A 39 21.45 2.40 -0.21
N GLU A 40 22.47 1.95 -0.93
CA GLU A 40 22.73 2.34 -2.31
C GLU A 40 22.01 1.40 -3.28
N PHE A 41 21.30 2.00 -4.24
CA PHE A 41 20.61 1.27 -5.30
C PHE A 41 21.24 1.62 -6.66
N THR A 42 21.46 0.61 -7.47
CA THR A 42 21.96 0.76 -8.84
C THR A 42 20.93 0.22 -9.82
N PHE A 43 20.69 0.96 -10.89
CA PHE A 43 19.79 0.56 -11.95
C PHE A 43 20.60 0.31 -13.22
N ASP A 44 20.18 -0.66 -14.02
CA ASP A 44 20.70 -0.77 -15.37
C ASP A 44 20.21 0.40 -16.24
N SER A 45 20.81 0.55 -17.43
CA SER A 45 20.52 1.68 -18.30
C SER A 45 19.08 1.69 -18.83
N SER A 46 18.45 0.53 -18.99
CA SER A 46 17.06 0.43 -19.45
C SER A 46 16.11 0.87 -18.36
N THR A 47 16.29 0.36 -17.14
CA THR A 47 15.48 0.76 -15.96
C THR A 47 15.64 2.26 -15.68
N ALA A 48 16.86 2.81 -15.77
CA ALA A 48 17.09 4.23 -15.59
C ALA A 48 16.38 5.09 -16.65
N ALA A 49 16.33 4.63 -17.91
CA ALA A 49 15.59 5.30 -18.98
C ALA A 49 14.07 5.26 -18.72
N ASP A 50 13.52 4.11 -18.34
CA ASP A 50 12.10 3.94 -18.04
C ASP A 50 11.67 4.84 -16.87
N VAL A 51 12.48 4.92 -15.80
CA VAL A 51 12.24 5.83 -14.66
C VAL A 51 12.23 7.29 -15.12
N SER A 52 13.21 7.69 -15.95
CA SER A 52 13.29 9.06 -16.48
C SER A 52 12.08 9.42 -17.35
N ASP A 53 11.63 8.49 -18.19
CA ASP A 53 10.47 8.68 -19.07
C ASP A 53 9.17 8.78 -18.25
N ALA A 54 9.02 7.96 -17.21
CA ALA A 54 7.88 8.02 -16.29
C ALA A 54 7.83 9.37 -15.54
N GLU A 55 8.96 9.85 -15.00
CA GLU A 55 9.03 11.16 -14.35
C GLU A 55 8.68 12.32 -15.30
N ARG A 56 9.17 12.24 -16.54
CA ARG A 56 8.84 13.25 -17.56
C ARG A 56 7.34 13.25 -17.85
N ALA A 57 6.72 12.08 -18.01
CA ALA A 57 5.29 11.98 -18.25
C ALA A 57 4.46 12.55 -17.08
N ILE A 58 4.89 12.32 -15.84
CA ILE A 58 4.22 12.87 -14.65
C ILE A 58 4.37 14.39 -14.59
N ARG A 59 5.56 14.94 -14.86
CA ARG A 59 5.79 16.39 -14.92
C ARG A 59 4.98 17.05 -16.04
N ASP A 60 4.91 16.41 -17.21
CA ASP A 60 4.09 16.90 -18.32
C ASP A 60 2.60 16.95 -17.96
N LEU A 61 2.11 15.93 -17.23
CA LEU A 61 0.74 15.93 -16.72
C LEU A 61 0.51 17.10 -15.74
N GLU A 62 1.42 17.32 -14.80
CA GLU A 62 1.36 18.40 -13.83
C GLU A 62 1.31 19.77 -14.53
N VAL A 63 2.22 20.02 -15.49
CA VAL A 63 2.28 21.28 -16.24
C VAL A 63 1.01 21.50 -17.07
N LYS A 64 0.55 20.48 -17.80
CA LYS A 64 -0.68 20.60 -18.61
C LYS A 64 -1.91 20.88 -17.75
N THR A 65 -1.96 20.26 -16.57
CA THR A 65 -3.10 20.44 -15.65
C THR A 65 -3.08 21.82 -15.02
N SER A 66 -1.92 22.35 -14.63
CA SER A 66 -1.81 23.67 -13.99
C SER A 66 -2.24 24.85 -14.90
N THR A 67 -2.32 24.62 -16.22
CA THR A 67 -2.75 25.63 -17.20
C THR A 67 -4.26 25.63 -17.45
N LEU A 68 -5.03 24.72 -16.85
CA LEU A 68 -6.48 24.64 -17.03
C LEU A 68 -7.21 25.58 -16.08
N GLU A 69 -8.35 26.14 -16.53
CA GLU A 69 -9.17 27.06 -15.74
C GLU A 69 -9.76 26.40 -14.48
N ASP A 70 -10.03 25.10 -14.51
CA ASP A 70 -10.61 24.34 -13.38
C ASP A 70 -9.68 23.19 -12.93
N THR A 71 -8.46 23.56 -12.53
CA THR A 71 -7.43 22.61 -12.05
C THR A 71 -7.91 21.81 -10.84
N GLU A 72 -8.69 22.44 -9.94
CA GLU A 72 -9.16 21.76 -8.72
C GLU A 72 -10.18 20.66 -8.99
N ALA A 73 -11.12 20.88 -9.91
CA ALA A 73 -12.10 19.85 -10.29
C ALA A 73 -11.42 18.65 -10.95
N LEU A 74 -10.44 18.89 -11.83
CA LEU A 74 -9.65 17.83 -12.45
C LEU A 74 -8.80 17.08 -11.41
N ALA A 75 -8.15 17.78 -10.49
CA ALA A 75 -7.37 17.17 -9.41
C ALA A 75 -8.23 16.24 -8.54
N ARG A 76 -9.43 16.68 -8.16
CA ARG A 76 -10.41 15.85 -7.43
C ARG A 76 -10.84 14.62 -8.24
N LEU A 77 -11.06 14.77 -9.54
CA LEU A 77 -11.45 13.67 -10.42
C LEU A 77 -10.33 12.63 -10.53
N LEU A 78 -9.08 13.06 -10.73
CA LEU A 78 -7.92 12.17 -10.82
C LEU A 78 -7.68 11.43 -9.49
N LEU A 79 -7.72 12.13 -8.36
CA LEU A 79 -7.60 11.52 -7.03
C LEU A 79 -8.70 10.47 -6.81
N ARG A 80 -9.94 10.79 -7.16
CA ARG A 80 -11.07 9.87 -7.02
C ARG A 80 -10.91 8.64 -7.92
N THR A 81 -10.45 8.84 -9.17
CA THR A 81 -10.17 7.75 -10.13
C THR A 81 -9.06 6.84 -9.61
N GLU A 82 -7.98 7.41 -9.09
CA GLU A 82 -6.87 6.68 -8.48
C GLU A 82 -7.35 5.85 -7.28
N SER A 83 -8.11 6.43 -6.36
CA SER A 83 -8.62 5.74 -5.17
C SER A 83 -9.58 4.60 -5.52
N VAL A 84 -10.46 4.79 -6.51
CA VAL A 84 -11.36 3.74 -6.99
C VAL A 84 -10.57 2.61 -7.66
N ALA A 85 -9.58 2.93 -8.49
CA ALA A 85 -8.73 1.94 -9.13
C ALA A 85 -7.89 1.17 -8.10
N SER A 86 -7.36 1.83 -7.09
CA SER A 86 -6.65 1.22 -5.96
C SER A 86 -7.56 0.22 -5.22
N SER A 87 -8.79 0.60 -4.92
CA SER A 87 -9.77 -0.30 -4.30
C SER A 87 -10.15 -1.49 -5.19
N LYS A 88 -10.19 -1.29 -6.51
CA LYS A 88 -10.48 -2.37 -7.49
C LYS A 88 -9.39 -3.45 -7.50
N ILE A 89 -8.12 -3.10 -7.28
CA ILE A 89 -7.02 -4.08 -7.15
C ILE A 89 -7.29 -5.04 -5.98
N GLU A 90 -7.88 -4.54 -4.89
CA GLU A 90 -8.29 -5.34 -3.71
C GLU A 90 -9.63 -6.07 -3.91
N GLY A 91 -10.20 -6.05 -5.10
CA GLY A 91 -11.48 -6.70 -5.39
C GLY A 91 -12.73 -5.89 -5.01
N LEU A 92 -12.56 -4.67 -4.53
CA LEU A 92 -13.66 -3.76 -4.16
C LEU A 92 -14.20 -3.08 -5.43
N VAL A 93 -15.17 -3.70 -6.08
CA VAL A 93 -15.76 -3.18 -7.31
C VAL A 93 -17.10 -2.49 -7.02
N VAL A 94 -17.16 -1.19 -7.30
CA VAL A 94 -18.35 -0.38 -7.13
C VAL A 94 -18.61 0.46 -8.38
N GLY A 95 -19.86 0.47 -8.86
CA GLY A 95 -20.26 1.34 -9.97
C GLY A 95 -20.47 2.80 -9.51
N ALA A 96 -20.27 3.75 -10.43
CA ALA A 96 -20.35 5.18 -10.13
C ALA A 96 -21.67 5.59 -9.44
N ARG A 97 -22.81 5.02 -9.86
CA ARG A 97 -24.12 5.31 -9.25
C ARG A 97 -24.23 4.87 -7.80
N ARG A 98 -23.69 3.70 -7.46
CA ARG A 98 -23.66 3.19 -6.08
C ARG A 98 -22.74 4.06 -5.21
N LEU A 99 -21.55 4.39 -5.72
CA LEU A 99 -20.60 5.24 -5.03
C LEU A 99 -21.17 6.64 -4.74
N LEU A 100 -21.83 7.27 -5.71
CA LEU A 100 -22.46 8.60 -5.55
C LEU A 100 -23.62 8.57 -4.54
N ARG A 101 -24.40 7.48 -4.51
CA ARG A 101 -25.46 7.32 -3.49
C ARG A 101 -24.88 7.18 -2.08
N ALA A 102 -23.85 6.37 -1.91
CA ALA A 102 -23.20 6.20 -0.63
C ALA A 102 -22.54 7.50 -0.15
N ASP A 103 -21.93 8.25 -1.07
CA ASP A 103 -21.35 9.57 -0.79
C ASP A 103 -22.42 10.58 -0.31
N ALA A 104 -23.57 10.63 -0.99
CA ALA A 104 -24.69 11.47 -0.60
C ALA A 104 -25.29 11.07 0.75
N ALA A 105 -25.50 9.76 1.01
CA ALA A 105 -25.98 9.25 2.29
C ALA A 105 -25.03 9.62 3.43
N ARG A 106 -23.71 9.43 3.22
CA ARG A 106 -22.69 9.84 4.20
C ARG A 106 -22.71 11.33 4.50
N ALA A 107 -22.89 12.18 3.48
CA ALA A 107 -23.00 13.64 3.64
C ALA A 107 -24.26 14.04 4.42
N SER A 108 -25.35 13.26 4.34
CA SER A 108 -26.59 13.46 5.09
C SER A 108 -26.59 12.83 6.50
N GLY A 109 -25.51 12.13 6.88
CA GLY A 109 -25.45 11.38 8.14
C GLY A 109 -26.30 10.11 8.16
N GLU A 110 -26.70 9.60 7.00
CA GLU A 110 -27.48 8.38 6.84
C GLU A 110 -26.56 7.17 6.63
N ASP A 111 -26.98 6.00 7.12
CA ASP A 111 -26.31 4.74 6.79
C ASP A 111 -26.71 4.31 5.37
N GLY A 112 -25.77 4.40 4.45
CA GLY A 112 -25.99 4.00 3.06
C GLY A 112 -26.14 2.49 2.83
N GLY A 113 -25.88 1.64 3.84
CA GLY A 113 -26.02 0.17 3.78
C GLY A 113 -25.12 -0.54 2.76
N ASP A 114 -24.29 0.18 2.01
CA ASP A 114 -23.40 -0.38 0.97
C ASP A 114 -21.94 -0.44 1.48
N VAL A 115 -21.59 -1.58 2.09
CA VAL A 115 -20.26 -1.82 2.68
C VAL A 115 -19.13 -1.57 1.67
N THR A 116 -19.22 -2.12 0.46
CA THR A 116 -18.20 -1.93 -0.59
C THR A 116 -18.04 -0.46 -0.98
N ALA A 117 -19.15 0.26 -1.10
CA ALA A 117 -19.07 1.69 -1.41
C ALA A 117 -18.47 2.49 -0.24
N ALA A 118 -18.79 2.13 1.02
CA ALA A 118 -18.20 2.75 2.20
C ALA A 118 -16.67 2.54 2.26
N GLU A 119 -16.19 1.34 1.95
CA GLU A 119 -14.74 1.04 1.89
C GLU A 119 -14.03 1.84 0.79
N VAL A 120 -14.65 2.00 -0.38
CA VAL A 120 -14.10 2.83 -1.47
C VAL A 120 -14.09 4.32 -1.08
N LEU A 121 -15.12 4.82 -0.41
CA LEU A 121 -15.17 6.18 0.13
C LEU A 121 -14.10 6.40 1.20
N GLY A 122 -13.87 5.42 2.06
CA GLY A 122 -12.76 5.44 3.04
C GLY A 122 -11.40 5.57 2.35
N ASN A 123 -11.19 4.88 1.22
CA ASN A 123 -9.95 5.01 0.45
C ASN A 123 -9.81 6.41 -0.21
N ILE A 124 -10.89 7.01 -0.69
CA ILE A 124 -10.87 8.38 -1.20
C ILE A 124 -10.49 9.36 -0.09
N GLU A 125 -11.05 9.19 1.11
CA GLU A 125 -10.73 10.03 2.27
C GLU A 125 -9.28 9.85 2.74
N ALA A 126 -8.80 8.61 2.80
CA ALA A 126 -7.41 8.31 3.14
C ALA A 126 -6.42 8.95 2.17
N MET A 127 -6.66 8.83 0.87
CA MET A 127 -5.84 9.44 -0.17
C MET A 127 -5.89 10.97 -0.09
N THR A 128 -7.08 11.54 0.13
CA THR A 128 -7.26 12.99 0.29
C THR A 128 -6.44 13.50 1.48
N TYR A 129 -6.54 12.86 2.63
CA TYR A 129 -5.76 13.20 3.81
C TYR A 129 -4.26 13.12 3.53
N ALA A 130 -3.81 12.00 2.95
CA ALA A 130 -2.39 11.77 2.66
C ALA A 130 -1.79 12.92 1.82
N LEU A 131 -2.50 13.31 0.75
CA LEU A 131 -2.02 14.34 -0.17
C LEU A 131 -2.23 15.77 0.33
N GLN A 132 -3.13 16.00 1.27
CA GLN A 132 -3.26 17.29 1.95
C GLN A 132 -2.19 17.47 3.03
N THR A 133 -1.82 16.40 3.71
CA THR A 133 -0.83 16.43 4.80
C THR A 133 0.60 16.45 4.28
N VAL A 134 0.91 15.63 3.27
CA VAL A 134 2.26 15.54 2.69
C VAL A 134 2.36 16.50 1.51
N GLN A 135 3.12 17.56 1.69
CA GLN A 135 3.43 18.57 0.67
C GLN A 135 4.91 18.49 0.26
N ALA A 136 5.32 19.24 -0.74
CA ALA A 136 6.73 19.30 -1.16
C ALA A 136 7.64 19.66 0.02
N GLY A 137 8.63 18.81 0.29
CA GLY A 137 9.53 18.93 1.42
C GLY A 137 8.96 18.49 2.79
N SER A 138 7.69 18.08 2.86
CA SER A 138 7.11 17.54 4.09
C SER A 138 7.64 16.14 4.37
N PRO A 139 8.01 15.80 5.62
CA PRO A 139 8.44 14.44 5.94
C PRO A 139 7.27 13.47 5.95
N ILE A 140 7.51 12.27 5.43
CA ILE A 140 6.63 11.11 5.59
C ILE A 140 6.99 10.46 6.93
N THR A 141 5.99 10.24 7.79
CA THR A 141 6.20 9.72 9.15
C THR A 141 5.24 8.58 9.46
N VAL A 142 5.60 7.74 10.43
CA VAL A 142 4.72 6.65 10.89
C VAL A 142 3.34 7.17 11.32
N PRO A 143 3.21 8.27 12.10
CA PRO A 143 1.89 8.83 12.42
C PRO A 143 1.03 9.20 11.20
N VAL A 144 1.63 9.70 10.11
CA VAL A 144 0.91 10.00 8.86
C VAL A 144 0.38 8.72 8.22
N LEU A 145 1.17 7.64 8.20
CA LEU A 145 0.73 6.33 7.69
C LEU A 145 -0.41 5.75 8.54
N LEU A 146 -0.30 5.83 9.87
CA LEU A 146 -1.33 5.36 10.78
C LEU A 146 -2.64 6.14 10.63
N GLU A 147 -2.57 7.46 10.52
CA GLU A 147 -3.78 8.28 10.31
C GLU A 147 -4.41 8.04 8.93
N THR A 148 -3.59 7.85 7.88
CA THR A 148 -4.07 7.44 6.55
C THR A 148 -4.84 6.11 6.64
N HIS A 149 -4.29 5.13 7.35
CA HIS A 149 -4.94 3.84 7.58
C HIS A 149 -6.22 3.98 8.43
N ARG A 150 -6.21 4.82 9.46
CA ARG A 150 -7.40 5.09 10.28
C ARG A 150 -8.56 5.63 9.43
N ARG A 151 -8.27 6.55 8.52
CA ARG A 151 -9.28 7.10 7.60
C ARG A 151 -9.76 6.08 6.57
N LEU A 152 -8.84 5.23 6.09
CA LEU A 152 -9.17 4.16 5.17
C LEU A 152 -10.23 3.21 5.73
N LEU A 153 -10.10 2.83 6.99
CA LEU A 153 -11.03 1.93 7.66
C LEU A 153 -12.21 2.65 8.33
N GLY A 154 -12.21 3.98 8.33
CA GLY A 154 -13.28 4.78 8.92
C GLY A 154 -14.64 4.45 8.30
N GLY A 155 -15.63 4.16 9.17
CA GLY A 155 -16.97 3.76 8.72
C GLY A 155 -17.09 2.30 8.27
N THR A 156 -16.09 1.48 8.53
CA THR A 156 -16.14 0.02 8.36
C THR A 156 -16.18 -0.69 9.71
N ALA A 157 -16.67 -1.92 9.75
CA ALA A 157 -16.69 -2.73 10.98
C ALA A 157 -15.29 -3.00 11.58
N LEU A 158 -14.23 -2.89 10.77
CA LEU A 158 -12.83 -3.06 11.21
C LEU A 158 -12.22 -1.76 11.75
N GLY A 159 -12.85 -0.60 11.50
CA GLY A 159 -12.28 0.71 11.82
C GLY A 159 -12.05 0.93 13.31
N ASP A 160 -13.00 0.52 14.14
CA ASP A 160 -12.93 0.73 15.59
C ASP A 160 -11.79 -0.08 16.24
N ASP A 161 -11.56 -1.30 15.77
CA ASP A 161 -10.57 -2.21 16.36
C ASP A 161 -9.17 -2.08 15.74
N HIS A 162 -9.08 -1.82 14.44
CA HIS A 162 -7.83 -1.91 13.67
C HIS A 162 -7.39 -0.59 13.01
N GLY A 163 -8.29 0.40 12.91
CA GLY A 163 -8.00 1.67 12.24
C GLY A 163 -6.83 2.44 12.88
N GLY A 164 -5.77 2.68 12.11
CA GLY A 164 -4.58 3.40 12.56
C GLY A 164 -3.70 2.63 13.54
N ARG A 165 -3.79 1.31 13.58
CA ARG A 165 -3.01 0.46 14.49
C ARG A 165 -2.14 -0.50 13.72
N ILE A 166 -0.86 -0.58 14.09
CA ILE A 166 0.03 -1.66 13.66
C ILE A 166 -0.51 -2.97 14.22
N ARG A 167 -0.48 -4.03 13.43
CA ARG A 167 -0.94 -5.36 13.86
C ARG A 167 -0.10 -5.90 15.03
N ASP A 168 -0.78 -6.50 15.96
CA ASP A 168 -0.20 -7.22 17.11
C ASP A 168 -0.13 -8.74 16.90
N ARG A 169 -0.64 -9.22 15.75
CA ARG A 169 -0.70 -10.64 15.40
C ARG A 169 -0.03 -10.90 14.06
N GLN A 170 0.46 -12.14 13.90
CA GLN A 170 0.97 -12.61 12.63
C GLN A 170 -0.18 -12.71 11.63
N ASN A 171 -0.02 -12.05 10.49
CA ASN A 171 -0.86 -12.21 9.32
C ASN A 171 -0.09 -12.93 8.19
N TRP A 172 -0.77 -13.28 7.11
CA TRP A 172 -0.19 -13.93 5.95
C TRP A 172 -1.07 -13.72 4.71
N ILE A 173 -0.50 -13.93 3.55
CA ILE A 173 -1.16 -13.79 2.26
C ILE A 173 -1.35 -15.15 1.63
N GLY A 174 -2.58 -15.44 1.22
CA GLY A 174 -2.97 -16.72 0.59
C GLY A 174 -3.11 -17.88 1.57
N GLY A 175 -3.51 -19.03 1.06
CA GLY A 175 -3.73 -20.23 1.86
C GLY A 175 -5.02 -20.20 2.69
N SER A 176 -4.95 -20.67 3.93
CA SER A 176 -6.09 -20.74 4.87
C SER A 176 -6.18 -19.46 5.70
N SER A 177 -7.38 -19.00 6.01
CA SER A 177 -7.59 -17.89 6.96
C SER A 177 -7.30 -18.28 8.43
N TYR A 178 -7.04 -19.54 8.71
CA TYR A 178 -6.90 -20.06 10.08
C TYR A 178 -5.46 -20.38 10.50
N ASN A 179 -4.56 -20.57 9.53
CA ASN A 179 -3.16 -20.85 9.79
C ASN A 179 -2.27 -20.51 8.58
N PRO A 180 -0.97 -20.22 8.79
CA PRO A 180 -0.03 -19.89 7.72
C PRO A 180 0.56 -21.10 6.99
N CYS A 181 0.08 -22.33 7.26
CA CYS A 181 0.71 -23.57 6.78
C CYS A 181 0.75 -23.69 5.24
N ALA A 182 -0.15 -23.03 4.55
CA ALA A 182 -0.20 -23.00 3.09
C ALA A 182 -0.17 -21.56 2.55
N ALA A 183 0.35 -20.62 3.34
CA ALA A 183 0.48 -19.23 2.93
C ALA A 183 1.45 -19.10 1.74
N VAL A 184 1.13 -18.19 0.84
CA VAL A 184 2.01 -17.83 -0.28
C VAL A 184 3.13 -16.92 0.20
N PHE A 185 2.82 -16.03 1.14
CA PHE A 185 3.76 -15.10 1.75
C PHE A 185 3.40 -14.87 3.21
N VAL A 186 4.41 -14.85 4.08
CA VAL A 186 4.24 -14.50 5.49
C VAL A 186 5.19 -13.35 5.81
N PRO A 187 4.65 -12.15 6.11
CA PRO A 187 5.43 -10.97 6.45
C PRO A 187 6.12 -11.11 7.82
N PRO A 188 6.94 -10.12 8.22
CA PRO A 188 7.67 -10.12 9.49
C PRO A 188 6.77 -10.36 10.70
N PRO A 189 7.32 -10.90 11.79
CA PRO A 189 6.60 -10.99 13.06
C PRO A 189 6.25 -9.60 13.61
N PRO A 190 5.14 -9.45 14.38
CA PRO A 190 4.60 -8.15 14.79
C PRO A 190 5.57 -7.28 15.58
N ASP A 191 6.43 -7.90 16.38
CA ASP A 191 7.38 -7.24 17.29
C ASP A 191 8.43 -6.37 16.61
N ILE A 192 8.67 -6.56 15.31
CA ILE A 192 9.66 -5.77 14.55
C ILE A 192 9.02 -4.86 13.48
N VAL A 193 7.69 -4.85 13.36
CA VAL A 193 7.00 -4.10 12.30
C VAL A 193 7.17 -2.60 12.46
N GLU A 194 7.12 -2.10 13.70
CA GLU A 194 7.27 -0.67 13.97
C GLU A 194 8.65 -0.16 13.57
N ASP A 195 9.72 -0.88 13.93
CA ASP A 195 11.10 -0.54 13.56
C ASP A 195 11.29 -0.52 12.03
N LEU A 196 10.69 -1.48 11.33
CA LEU A 196 10.71 -1.53 9.86
C LEU A 196 9.94 -0.36 9.22
N LEU A 197 8.84 0.09 9.83
CA LEU A 197 8.12 1.28 9.36
C LEU A 197 8.90 2.57 9.62
N VAL A 198 9.60 2.68 10.74
CA VAL A 198 10.47 3.82 11.04
C VAL A 198 11.57 3.92 10.00
N ASP A 199 12.24 2.82 9.69
CA ASP A 199 13.26 2.74 8.64
C ASP A 199 12.70 3.10 7.25
N LEU A 200 11.55 2.55 6.91
CA LEU A 200 10.88 2.87 5.64
C LEU A 200 10.55 4.37 5.52
N CYS A 201 10.07 4.99 6.59
CA CYS A 201 9.83 6.43 6.62
C CYS A 201 11.13 7.23 6.47
N ALA A 202 12.22 6.80 7.10
CA ALA A 202 13.53 7.41 6.93
C ALA A 202 13.99 7.35 5.47
N PHE A 203 13.87 6.17 4.82
CA PHE A 203 14.16 6.00 3.39
C PHE A 203 13.29 6.89 2.49
N CYS A 204 11.98 7.01 2.78
CA CYS A 204 11.08 7.87 2.00
C CYS A 204 11.46 9.36 2.06
N ASN A 205 12.20 9.76 3.09
CA ASN A 205 12.63 11.15 3.32
C ASN A 205 14.04 11.44 2.79
N GLU A 206 14.71 10.47 2.19
CA GLU A 206 15.96 10.67 1.45
C GLU A 206 15.71 11.31 0.08
N ASP A 207 16.77 11.85 -0.53
CA ASP A 207 16.75 12.41 -1.88
C ASP A 207 17.78 11.76 -2.82
N SER A 208 18.31 10.60 -2.42
CA SER A 208 19.36 9.86 -3.12
C SER A 208 18.91 9.20 -4.43
N LEU A 209 17.59 9.01 -4.62
CA LEU A 209 17.00 8.32 -5.76
C LEU A 209 16.03 9.21 -6.54
N PRO A 210 15.80 8.93 -7.84
CA PRO A 210 14.68 9.49 -8.58
C PRO A 210 13.35 9.20 -7.86
N PRO A 211 12.41 10.16 -7.78
CA PRO A 211 11.15 9.99 -7.04
C PRO A 211 10.32 8.77 -7.43
N VAL A 212 10.28 8.41 -8.73
CA VAL A 212 9.54 7.23 -9.20
C VAL A 212 10.18 5.94 -8.70
N ALA A 213 11.50 5.84 -8.77
CA ALA A 213 12.24 4.68 -8.27
C ALA A 213 12.10 4.54 -6.75
N GLN A 214 12.25 5.65 -6.01
CA GLN A 214 12.07 5.68 -4.56
C GLN A 214 10.66 5.24 -4.16
N ALA A 215 9.62 5.75 -4.83
CA ALA A 215 8.24 5.38 -4.55
C ALA A 215 7.95 3.90 -4.83
N ALA A 216 8.54 3.34 -5.90
CA ALA A 216 8.37 1.92 -6.23
C ALA A 216 9.04 1.02 -5.17
N ILE A 217 10.25 1.34 -4.75
CA ILE A 217 10.97 0.61 -3.69
C ILE A 217 10.24 0.74 -2.35
N ALA A 218 9.81 1.95 -1.99
CA ALA A 218 9.07 2.19 -0.75
C ALA A 218 7.76 1.41 -0.71
N HIS A 219 7.01 1.39 -1.81
CA HIS A 219 5.78 0.62 -1.92
C HIS A 219 6.03 -0.89 -1.77
N ALA A 220 7.02 -1.42 -2.47
CA ALA A 220 7.37 -2.83 -2.38
C ALA A 220 7.80 -3.23 -0.95
N GLN A 221 8.57 -2.39 -0.28
CA GLN A 221 8.98 -2.61 1.10
C GLN A 221 7.77 -2.55 2.05
N PHE A 222 6.87 -1.60 1.86
CA PHE A 222 5.64 -1.50 2.65
C PHE A 222 4.78 -2.78 2.53
N GLU A 223 4.63 -3.32 1.30
CA GLU A 223 3.93 -4.57 1.05
C GLU A 223 4.65 -5.78 1.69
N ASN A 224 5.98 -5.78 1.71
CA ASN A 224 6.76 -6.82 2.39
C ASN A 224 6.64 -6.73 3.92
N ILE A 225 6.57 -5.54 4.51
CA ILE A 225 6.34 -5.33 5.94
C ILE A 225 4.91 -5.73 6.33
N HIS A 226 3.95 -5.38 5.50
CA HIS A 226 2.51 -5.67 5.69
C HIS A 226 2.01 -5.29 7.08
N PRO A 227 2.10 -3.99 7.46
CA PRO A 227 2.01 -3.55 8.85
C PRO A 227 0.61 -3.63 9.46
N PHE A 228 -0.44 -3.73 8.69
CA PHE A 228 -1.82 -3.65 9.13
C PHE A 228 -2.55 -4.98 9.05
N ALA A 229 -3.63 -5.11 9.81
CA ALA A 229 -4.51 -6.28 9.74
C ALA A 229 -5.24 -6.38 8.39
N ASP A 230 -5.62 -5.22 7.81
CA ASP A 230 -6.23 -5.06 6.48
C ASP A 230 -5.81 -3.71 5.89
N GLY A 231 -6.06 -3.47 4.60
CA GLY A 231 -5.83 -2.20 3.92
C GLY A 231 -4.38 -1.90 3.53
N ASN A 232 -3.46 -2.87 3.67
CA ASN A 232 -2.04 -2.65 3.34
C ASN A 232 -1.86 -2.17 1.90
N GLY A 233 -2.43 -2.85 0.90
CA GLY A 233 -2.30 -2.46 -0.50
C GLY A 233 -2.79 -1.04 -0.79
N ARG A 234 -3.89 -0.62 -0.17
CA ARG A 234 -4.44 0.73 -0.38
C ARG A 234 -3.56 1.80 0.24
N VAL A 235 -3.05 1.60 1.47
CA VAL A 235 -2.09 2.52 2.10
C VAL A 235 -0.74 2.51 1.39
N GLY A 236 -0.25 1.34 0.98
CA GLY A 236 1.00 1.21 0.22
C GLY A 236 0.96 1.98 -1.11
N ARG A 237 -0.18 1.96 -1.82
CA ARG A 237 -0.35 2.77 -3.04
C ARG A 237 -0.53 4.26 -2.74
N ALA A 238 -1.14 4.63 -1.59
CA ALA A 238 -1.13 6.02 -1.14
C ALA A 238 0.28 6.52 -0.81
N LEU A 239 1.16 5.65 -0.28
CA LEU A 239 2.56 5.98 -0.02
C LEU A 239 3.31 6.37 -1.31
N ILE A 240 3.03 5.73 -2.46
CA ILE A 240 3.61 6.15 -3.76
C ILE A 240 3.34 7.63 -4.00
N HIS A 241 2.10 8.06 -3.83
CA HIS A 241 1.70 9.47 -4.04
C HIS A 241 2.27 10.40 -2.96
N MET A 242 2.41 9.94 -1.72
CA MET A 242 3.09 10.71 -0.68
C MET A 242 4.54 10.98 -1.07
N VAL A 243 5.28 9.97 -1.57
CA VAL A 243 6.66 10.15 -2.04
C VAL A 243 6.70 11.13 -3.22
N PHE A 244 5.83 11.00 -4.22
CA PHE A 244 5.77 11.94 -5.34
C PHE A 244 5.54 13.38 -4.86
N ARG A 245 4.64 13.57 -3.90
CA ARG A 245 4.31 14.87 -3.36
C ARG A 245 5.46 15.44 -2.52
N SER A 246 5.99 14.68 -1.58
CA SER A 246 7.11 15.09 -0.73
C SER A 246 8.35 15.47 -1.55
N ARG A 247 8.64 14.71 -2.62
CA ARG A 247 9.75 14.93 -3.55
C ARG A 247 9.45 16.02 -4.60
N GLY A 248 8.29 16.66 -4.56
CA GLY A 248 7.90 17.73 -5.48
C GLY A 248 7.71 17.29 -6.93
N LEU A 249 7.54 15.99 -7.18
CA LEU A 249 7.24 15.47 -8.53
C LEU A 249 5.80 15.82 -8.94
N THR A 250 4.87 15.86 -7.97
CA THR A 250 3.48 16.30 -8.15
C THR A 250 3.11 17.34 -7.10
N GLN A 251 2.31 18.34 -7.48
CA GLN A 251 1.79 19.38 -6.58
C GLN A 251 0.27 19.48 -6.59
N HIS A 252 -0.34 19.38 -7.76
CA HIS A 252 -1.78 19.59 -7.95
C HIS A 252 -2.51 18.31 -8.30
N VAL A 253 -1.88 17.39 -9.04
CA VAL A 253 -2.54 16.20 -9.56
C VAL A 253 -2.04 14.90 -8.91
N SER A 254 -2.87 13.88 -8.98
CA SER A 254 -2.52 12.50 -8.66
C SER A 254 -2.47 11.71 -9.96
N PRO A 255 -1.29 11.32 -10.46
CA PRO A 255 -1.20 10.48 -11.65
C PRO A 255 -1.94 9.15 -11.42
N PRO A 256 -2.62 8.58 -12.43
CA PRO A 256 -3.47 7.39 -12.24
C PRO A 256 -2.65 6.10 -12.18
N VAL A 257 -1.75 5.98 -11.20
CA VAL A 257 -0.84 4.85 -11.01
C VAL A 257 -1.63 3.56 -10.80
N SER A 258 -2.59 3.56 -9.86
CA SER A 258 -3.38 2.37 -9.57
C SER A 258 -4.26 1.93 -10.74
N LEU A 259 -4.67 2.85 -11.63
CA LEU A 259 -5.40 2.49 -12.84
C LEU A 259 -4.52 1.66 -13.78
N VAL A 260 -3.26 2.04 -13.94
CA VAL A 260 -2.28 1.28 -14.74
C VAL A 260 -1.98 -0.06 -14.08
N LEU A 261 -1.70 -0.08 -12.78
CA LEU A 261 -1.47 -1.32 -12.03
C LEU A 261 -2.66 -2.28 -12.09
N ALA A 262 -3.89 -1.77 -12.01
CA ALA A 262 -5.10 -2.58 -12.14
C ALA A 262 -5.28 -3.17 -13.55
N THR A 263 -4.75 -2.51 -14.58
CA THR A 263 -4.79 -2.99 -15.97
C THR A 263 -3.74 -4.09 -16.18
N HIS A 264 -2.60 -4.00 -15.49
CA HIS A 264 -1.48 -4.94 -15.55
C HIS A 264 -1.28 -5.68 -14.22
N VAL A 265 -2.37 -6.12 -13.60
CA VAL A 265 -2.35 -6.66 -12.24
C VAL A 265 -1.43 -7.88 -12.07
N GLN A 266 -1.29 -8.72 -13.10
CA GLN A 266 -0.40 -9.89 -13.03
C GLN A 266 1.08 -9.49 -12.98
N ASP A 267 1.48 -8.50 -13.76
CA ASP A 267 2.85 -7.96 -13.76
C ASP A 267 3.15 -7.24 -12.45
N TYR A 268 2.19 -6.47 -11.95
CA TYR A 268 2.28 -5.82 -10.64
C TYR A 268 2.49 -6.84 -9.50
N LEU A 269 1.67 -7.89 -9.44
CA LEU A 269 1.82 -8.95 -8.44
C LEU A 269 3.11 -9.76 -8.61
N ALA A 270 3.56 -9.98 -9.85
CA ALA A 270 4.83 -10.64 -10.13
C ALA A 270 6.01 -9.78 -9.65
N GLY A 271 5.96 -8.47 -9.89
CA GLY A 271 6.94 -7.51 -9.38
C GLY A 271 7.04 -7.53 -7.86
N LEU A 272 5.90 -7.44 -7.15
CA LEU A 272 5.89 -7.52 -5.68
C LEU A 272 6.48 -8.83 -5.15
N ARG A 273 6.16 -9.97 -5.77
CA ARG A 273 6.75 -11.26 -5.38
C ARG A 273 8.26 -11.31 -5.59
N GLY A 274 8.75 -10.65 -6.64
CA GLY A 274 10.18 -10.56 -6.94
C GLY A 274 10.97 -9.78 -5.89
N THR A 275 10.33 -8.88 -5.15
CA THR A 275 11.00 -8.07 -4.11
C THR A 275 11.24 -8.83 -2.81
N ALA A 276 10.48 -9.90 -2.53
CA ALA A 276 10.67 -10.76 -1.37
C ALA A 276 11.80 -11.79 -1.57
N TYR A 277 12.98 -11.29 -1.87
CA TYR A 277 14.16 -12.07 -2.24
C TYR A 277 15.15 -12.23 -1.09
N ASP A 278 15.73 -13.43 -0.93
CA ASP A 278 16.69 -13.81 0.11
C ASP A 278 18.03 -14.30 -0.45
N GLY A 279 18.68 -13.53 -1.28
CA GLY A 279 19.96 -13.87 -1.89
C GLY A 279 21.00 -12.77 -1.79
N PRO A 280 22.26 -13.06 -2.13
CA PRO A 280 23.27 -12.02 -2.18
C PRO A 280 22.91 -10.97 -3.24
N PRO A 281 23.27 -9.68 -3.01
CA PRO A 281 23.02 -8.60 -3.96
C PRO A 281 23.51 -8.98 -5.36
N GLY A 282 22.67 -8.74 -6.37
CA GLY A 282 23.04 -8.98 -7.78
C GLY A 282 23.05 -10.45 -8.22
N SER A 283 22.57 -11.40 -7.40
CA SER A 283 22.42 -12.77 -7.85
C SER A 283 21.24 -12.88 -8.83
N LYS A 284 21.41 -13.66 -9.92
CA LYS A 284 20.38 -13.87 -10.99
C LYS A 284 19.11 -14.60 -10.52
N LYS A 285 18.89 -14.74 -9.22
CA LYS A 285 17.67 -15.30 -8.63
C LYS A 285 16.77 -14.21 -8.03
N ALA A 286 17.11 -12.95 -8.26
CA ALA A 286 16.24 -11.81 -7.97
C ALA A 286 15.19 -11.64 -9.08
#